data_eb5e070fb971bccc324900913ef161db
#
_entry.id   eb5e070fb971bccc324900913ef161db
#
_cell.length_a   1.000
_cell.length_b   1.000
_cell.length_c   1.000
_cell.angle_alpha   90.00
_cell.angle_beta   90.00
_cell.angle_gamma   90.00
#
_symmetry.space_group_name_H-M   'P 1'
#
loop_
_entity.id
_entity.type
_entity.pdbx_description
1 polymer ?
#
loop_
_entity_poly.entity_id
_entity_poly.type
_entity_poly.pdbx_seq_one_letter_code
_entity_poly.pdbx_strand_id
1 'polypeptide(L)'
;MKSVTLKDVAKAAGVSYATVSRALSGSPQIGSDTRERIIKLCDEMGYTTNYVARSMVMKKTDLIGLVVPSIDNQFMSELAYYAEMSARAHGYNIMLCNSGPDLKQEKTVVKILLGRQVDGILIVPQSPKTYENIKAYTDQVPTVFVSENLRDQPQSYVAADNSRGTYIGTKYLYDLGHRDILYFGRRHSTTHQLRAEGYMKACQELGLKQRFYNSEYSRSSIAHGYEMAKELFSHPIDYTAVFASTDSNALGLLKAADEMHISIPDQLSLIGFDNISATSLPRLELTTIEQPKRNMAIQAVDMLRDKIENGTQGYVHQILLPTLIKRSTCRAL
;
A
#
# COMPACT_ATOMS: atom_id res chain seq x y z
N MET A 1 -20.69 -6.33 -33.60
CA MET A 1 -21.83 -5.45 -33.25
C MET A 1 -21.37 -4.01 -33.42
N LYS A 2 -22.18 -3.13 -34.05
CA LYS A 2 -21.84 -1.71 -34.19
C LYS A 2 -22.07 -1.04 -32.83
N SER A 3 -21.01 -0.49 -32.23
CA SER A 3 -21.15 0.22 -30.96
C SER A 3 -22.00 1.49 -31.13
N VAL A 4 -22.90 1.73 -30.19
CA VAL A 4 -23.70 2.97 -30.16
C VAL A 4 -22.78 4.17 -30.03
N THR A 5 -22.95 5.19 -30.82
CA THR A 5 -22.13 6.40 -30.84
C THR A 5 -22.88 7.58 -30.22
N LEU A 6 -22.13 8.60 -29.83
CA LEU A 6 -22.72 9.86 -29.32
C LEU A 6 -23.64 10.54 -30.32
N LYS A 7 -23.41 10.31 -31.64
CA LYS A 7 -24.31 10.79 -32.72
C LYS A 7 -25.63 10.04 -32.72
N ASP A 8 -25.63 8.75 -32.40
CA ASP A 8 -26.86 7.96 -32.33
C ASP A 8 -27.72 8.41 -31.14
N VAL A 9 -27.11 8.67 -30.00
CA VAL A 9 -27.77 9.23 -28.82
C VAL A 9 -28.34 10.62 -29.12
N ALA A 10 -27.59 11.49 -29.79
CA ALA A 10 -28.04 12.82 -30.17
C ALA A 10 -29.24 12.77 -31.06
N LYS A 11 -29.28 11.87 -32.06
CA LYS A 11 -30.40 11.63 -32.93
C LYS A 11 -31.62 11.13 -32.18
N ALA A 12 -31.44 10.17 -31.28
CA ALA A 12 -32.53 9.62 -30.48
C ALA A 12 -33.10 10.64 -29.46
N ALA A 13 -32.25 11.47 -28.88
CA ALA A 13 -32.65 12.54 -27.95
C ALA A 13 -33.24 13.78 -28.62
N GLY A 14 -33.14 13.92 -29.96
CA GLY A 14 -33.59 15.10 -30.68
C GLY A 14 -32.79 16.37 -30.37
N VAL A 15 -31.49 16.22 -30.03
CA VAL A 15 -30.63 17.36 -29.68
C VAL A 15 -29.32 17.30 -30.47
N SER A 16 -28.53 18.37 -30.40
CA SER A 16 -27.22 18.39 -31.06
C SER A 16 -26.20 17.46 -30.36
N TYR A 17 -25.20 16.99 -31.11
CA TYR A 17 -24.04 16.29 -30.56
C TYR A 17 -23.39 17.05 -29.38
N ALA A 18 -23.26 18.39 -29.56
CA ALA A 18 -22.69 19.25 -28.52
C ALA A 18 -23.53 19.27 -27.24
N THR A 19 -24.88 19.22 -27.37
CA THR A 19 -25.81 19.17 -26.23
C THR A 19 -25.63 17.86 -25.46
N VAL A 20 -25.55 16.70 -26.14
CA VAL A 20 -25.31 15.41 -25.48
C VAL A 20 -23.93 15.41 -24.80
N SER A 21 -22.88 15.85 -25.47
CA SER A 21 -21.55 15.94 -24.92
C SER A 21 -21.49 16.81 -23.65
N ARG A 22 -22.14 17.99 -23.68
CA ARG A 22 -22.24 18.88 -22.51
C ARG A 22 -23.09 18.29 -21.38
N ALA A 23 -24.14 17.57 -21.69
CA ALA A 23 -24.96 16.90 -20.69
C ALA A 23 -24.15 15.83 -19.94
N LEU A 24 -23.41 15.00 -20.67
CA LEU A 24 -22.58 13.94 -20.11
C LEU A 24 -21.33 14.46 -19.37
N SER A 25 -20.83 15.64 -19.75
CA SER A 25 -19.70 16.28 -19.03
C SER A 25 -20.13 17.10 -17.80
N GLY A 26 -21.42 17.14 -17.47
CA GLY A 26 -21.88 17.87 -16.29
C GLY A 26 -21.95 19.40 -16.49
N SER A 27 -21.86 19.92 -17.71
CA SER A 27 -21.86 21.37 -18.00
C SER A 27 -23.06 22.08 -17.39
N PRO A 28 -22.87 23.21 -16.69
CA PRO A 28 -23.97 23.99 -16.12
C PRO A 28 -24.89 24.62 -17.20
N GLN A 29 -24.48 24.61 -18.46
CA GLN A 29 -25.27 25.11 -19.58
C GLN A 29 -26.44 24.19 -19.96
N ILE A 30 -26.53 22.98 -19.40
CA ILE A 30 -27.60 22.01 -19.65
C ILE A 30 -28.47 21.89 -18.39
N GLY A 31 -29.75 22.15 -18.53
CA GLY A 31 -30.71 22.01 -17.42
C GLY A 31 -30.82 20.57 -16.93
N SER A 32 -31.18 20.39 -15.65
CA SER A 32 -31.26 19.07 -14.95
C SER A 32 -32.11 18.07 -15.73
N ASP A 33 -33.33 18.45 -16.12
CA ASP A 33 -34.29 17.56 -16.80
C ASP A 33 -33.76 17.05 -18.14
N THR A 34 -33.10 17.94 -18.91
CA THR A 34 -32.48 17.55 -20.19
C THR A 34 -31.30 16.61 -19.96
N ARG A 35 -30.50 16.84 -18.90
CA ARG A 35 -29.37 15.98 -18.52
C ARG A 35 -29.88 14.62 -18.14
N GLU A 36 -30.84 14.50 -17.23
CA GLU A 36 -31.41 13.23 -16.78
C GLU A 36 -32.00 12.43 -17.94
N ARG A 37 -32.73 13.09 -18.82
CA ARG A 37 -33.29 12.45 -20.03
C ARG A 37 -32.20 11.89 -20.94
N ILE A 38 -31.09 12.62 -21.13
CA ILE A 38 -29.99 12.17 -21.98
C ILE A 38 -29.24 11.00 -21.31
N ILE A 39 -28.99 11.06 -19.98
CA ILE A 39 -28.33 9.96 -19.23
C ILE A 39 -29.19 8.70 -19.34
N LYS A 40 -30.47 8.77 -19.04
CA LYS A 40 -31.40 7.65 -19.17
C LYS A 40 -31.38 7.03 -20.56
N LEU A 41 -31.40 7.86 -21.60
CA LEU A 41 -31.37 7.40 -23.00
C LEU A 41 -30.00 6.70 -23.32
N CYS A 42 -28.90 7.20 -22.79
CA CYS A 42 -27.60 6.55 -22.93
C CYS A 42 -27.62 5.13 -22.32
N ASP A 43 -28.18 4.98 -21.12
CA ASP A 43 -28.32 3.69 -20.44
C ASP A 43 -29.23 2.73 -21.23
N GLU A 44 -30.37 3.20 -21.68
CA GLU A 44 -31.34 2.41 -22.49
C GLU A 44 -30.73 1.93 -23.82
N MET A 45 -29.90 2.76 -24.45
CA MET A 45 -29.25 2.45 -25.72
C MET A 45 -27.93 1.62 -25.54
N GLY A 46 -27.47 1.44 -24.30
CA GLY A 46 -26.16 0.80 -24.01
C GLY A 46 -24.99 1.65 -24.50
N TYR A 47 -25.14 2.97 -24.52
CA TYR A 47 -24.03 3.85 -24.87
C TYR A 47 -23.03 3.93 -23.74
N THR A 48 -21.78 3.60 -24.01
CA THR A 48 -20.67 3.83 -23.10
C THR A 48 -19.81 5.00 -23.56
N THR A 49 -19.52 5.92 -22.65
CA THR A 49 -18.69 7.09 -22.98
C THR A 49 -17.33 6.62 -23.51
N ASN A 50 -16.94 7.10 -24.68
CA ASN A 50 -15.61 6.87 -25.19
C ASN A 50 -14.61 7.75 -24.42
N TYR A 51 -14.04 7.18 -23.35
CA TYR A 51 -13.08 7.88 -22.49
C TYR A 51 -11.84 8.35 -23.24
N VAL A 52 -11.40 7.60 -24.28
CA VAL A 52 -10.25 8.00 -25.11
C VAL A 52 -10.53 9.28 -25.88
N ALA A 53 -11.71 9.38 -26.53
CA ALA A 53 -12.10 10.59 -27.24
C ALA A 53 -12.31 11.78 -26.27
N ARG A 54 -12.86 11.52 -25.09
CA ARG A 54 -13.06 12.54 -24.05
C ARG A 54 -11.73 13.05 -23.52
N SER A 55 -10.79 12.17 -23.23
CA SER A 55 -9.46 12.54 -22.68
C SER A 55 -8.63 13.39 -23.68
N MET A 56 -8.76 13.12 -24.99
CA MET A 56 -8.11 13.94 -26.01
C MET A 56 -8.60 15.39 -25.99
N VAL A 57 -9.89 15.62 -25.70
CA VAL A 57 -10.48 16.97 -25.65
C VAL A 57 -10.20 17.65 -24.31
N MET A 58 -10.36 16.90 -23.22
CA MET A 58 -10.24 17.43 -21.85
C MET A 58 -8.81 17.46 -21.33
N LYS A 59 -7.87 16.79 -22.01
CA LYS A 59 -6.47 16.58 -21.56
C LYS A 59 -6.41 15.99 -20.14
N LYS A 60 -7.41 15.21 -19.75
CA LYS A 60 -7.56 14.57 -18.46
C LYS A 60 -8.24 13.22 -18.64
N THR A 61 -7.72 12.19 -17.98
CA THR A 61 -8.25 10.82 -18.07
C THR A 61 -9.10 10.42 -16.88
N ASP A 62 -9.03 11.17 -15.79
CA ASP A 62 -9.57 10.82 -14.47
C ASP A 62 -9.09 9.45 -13.99
N LEU A 63 -7.86 9.06 -14.40
CA LEU A 63 -7.23 7.78 -14.10
C LEU A 63 -5.91 7.98 -13.36
N ILE A 64 -5.77 7.31 -12.23
CA ILE A 64 -4.55 7.25 -11.43
C ILE A 64 -3.95 5.84 -11.52
N GLY A 65 -2.66 5.73 -11.77
CA GLY A 65 -1.92 4.48 -11.63
C GLY A 65 -1.58 4.21 -10.17
N LEU A 66 -1.82 2.99 -9.69
CA LEU A 66 -1.30 2.52 -8.40
C LEU A 66 -0.41 1.31 -8.64
N VAL A 67 0.88 1.47 -8.36
CA VAL A 67 1.89 0.42 -8.53
C VAL A 67 2.22 -0.16 -7.16
N VAL A 68 2.03 -1.47 -7.00
CA VAL A 68 2.38 -2.20 -5.77
C VAL A 68 3.27 -3.39 -6.09
N PRO A 69 4.21 -3.78 -5.22
CA PRO A 69 5.11 -4.92 -5.46
C PRO A 69 4.37 -6.26 -5.53
N SER A 70 3.29 -6.44 -4.77
CA SER A 70 2.57 -7.71 -4.70
C SER A 70 1.14 -7.52 -4.20
N ILE A 71 0.16 -7.88 -5.01
CA ILE A 71 -1.26 -7.80 -4.65
C ILE A 71 -1.72 -8.94 -3.74
N ASP A 72 -0.93 -10.02 -3.61
CA ASP A 72 -1.17 -11.12 -2.68
C ASP A 72 -0.71 -10.79 -1.24
N ASN A 73 0.03 -9.71 -1.04
CA ASN A 73 0.37 -9.20 0.27
C ASN A 73 -0.82 -8.39 0.83
N GLN A 74 -1.38 -8.83 1.96
CA GLN A 74 -2.59 -8.24 2.53
C GLN A 74 -2.43 -6.77 2.91
N PHE A 75 -1.26 -6.33 3.38
CA PHE A 75 -0.99 -4.92 3.63
C PHE A 75 -1.12 -4.09 2.35
N MET A 76 -0.59 -4.58 1.23
CA MET A 76 -0.65 -3.89 -0.06
C MET A 76 -2.08 -3.85 -0.62
N SER A 77 -2.82 -4.95 -0.51
CA SER A 77 -4.22 -5.00 -0.97
C SER A 77 -5.14 -4.12 -0.13
N GLU A 78 -4.94 -4.05 1.19
CA GLU A 78 -5.68 -3.13 2.06
C GLU A 78 -5.33 -1.66 1.77
N LEU A 79 -4.06 -1.35 1.53
CA LEU A 79 -3.63 0.00 1.12
C LEU A 79 -4.28 0.39 -0.22
N ALA A 80 -4.28 -0.52 -1.20
CA ALA A 80 -4.90 -0.30 -2.51
C ALA A 80 -6.41 -0.08 -2.39
N TYR A 81 -7.09 -0.82 -1.53
CA TYR A 81 -8.52 -0.64 -1.26
C TYR A 81 -8.83 0.77 -0.73
N TYR A 82 -8.07 1.26 0.26
CA TYR A 82 -8.28 2.61 0.79
C TYR A 82 -7.90 3.70 -0.21
N ALA A 83 -6.88 3.48 -1.03
CA ALA A 83 -6.50 4.41 -2.10
C ALA A 83 -7.59 4.50 -3.16
N GLU A 84 -8.20 3.36 -3.56
CA GLU A 84 -9.32 3.33 -4.51
C GLU A 84 -10.54 4.06 -3.97
N MET A 85 -10.93 3.80 -2.73
CA MET A 85 -12.04 4.50 -2.09
C MET A 85 -11.83 6.02 -2.05
N SER A 86 -10.61 6.46 -1.69
CA SER A 86 -10.28 7.88 -1.65
C SER A 86 -10.27 8.50 -3.05
N ALA A 87 -9.63 7.86 -4.02
CA ALA A 87 -9.58 8.34 -5.41
C ALA A 87 -10.99 8.48 -6.01
N ARG A 88 -11.84 7.48 -5.81
CA ARG A 88 -13.23 7.48 -6.29
C ARG A 88 -14.07 8.60 -5.67
N ALA A 89 -13.86 8.91 -4.39
CA ALA A 89 -14.55 10.04 -3.74
C ALA A 89 -14.20 11.40 -4.37
N HIS A 90 -13.04 11.48 -5.05
CA HIS A 90 -12.59 12.66 -5.80
C HIS A 90 -12.79 12.56 -7.31
N GLY A 91 -13.54 11.55 -7.79
CA GLY A 91 -13.86 11.37 -9.22
C GLY A 91 -12.77 10.70 -10.05
N TYR A 92 -11.72 10.14 -9.41
CA TYR A 92 -10.68 9.38 -10.08
C TYR A 92 -10.94 7.88 -10.02
N ASN A 93 -10.51 7.17 -11.05
CA ASN A 93 -10.43 5.71 -11.05
C ASN A 93 -8.98 5.27 -10.83
N ILE A 94 -8.78 4.08 -10.26
CA ILE A 94 -7.44 3.51 -10.10
C ILE A 94 -7.19 2.37 -11.09
N MET A 95 -6.05 2.43 -11.77
CA MET A 95 -5.46 1.30 -12.47
C MET A 95 -4.41 0.67 -11.55
N LEU A 96 -4.80 -0.44 -10.90
CA LEU A 96 -3.89 -1.19 -10.03
C LEU A 96 -2.96 -2.05 -10.87
N CYS A 97 -1.66 -1.92 -10.63
CA CYS A 97 -0.60 -2.64 -11.33
C CYS A 97 0.32 -3.36 -10.33
N ASN A 98 0.54 -4.64 -10.57
CA ASN A 98 1.50 -5.45 -9.82
C ASN A 98 2.88 -5.39 -10.47
N SER A 99 3.88 -4.81 -9.79
CA SER A 99 5.24 -4.70 -10.33
C SER A 99 6.10 -5.94 -10.13
N GLY A 100 5.68 -6.86 -9.24
CA GLY A 100 6.50 -8.02 -8.90
C GLY A 100 7.80 -7.62 -8.19
N PRO A 101 8.77 -8.55 -8.05
CA PRO A 101 10.03 -8.32 -7.35
C PRO A 101 11.15 -7.76 -8.25
N ASP A 102 10.91 -7.55 -9.53
CA ASP A 102 11.94 -7.15 -10.50
C ASP A 102 11.81 -5.67 -10.87
N LEU A 103 12.90 -4.92 -10.70
CA LEU A 103 13.00 -3.51 -11.10
C LEU A 103 12.73 -3.29 -12.60
N LYS A 104 13.02 -4.27 -13.47
CA LYS A 104 12.69 -4.17 -14.89
C LYS A 104 11.18 -4.21 -15.12
N GLN A 105 10.49 -5.08 -14.39
CA GLN A 105 9.02 -5.18 -14.45
C GLN A 105 8.38 -3.90 -13.88
N GLU A 106 8.88 -3.38 -12.76
CA GLU A 106 8.43 -2.10 -12.18
C GLU A 106 8.52 -0.97 -13.21
N LYS A 107 9.67 -0.84 -13.87
CA LYS A 107 9.88 0.14 -14.95
C LYS A 107 8.93 -0.06 -16.13
N THR A 108 8.66 -1.31 -16.50
CA THR A 108 7.72 -1.64 -17.59
C THR A 108 6.31 -1.21 -17.24
N VAL A 109 5.87 -1.46 -16.01
CA VAL A 109 4.55 -1.06 -15.50
C VAL A 109 4.39 0.46 -15.53
N VAL A 110 5.39 1.20 -15.06
CA VAL A 110 5.36 2.68 -15.12
C VAL A 110 5.24 3.18 -16.55
N LYS A 111 5.98 2.60 -17.51
CA LYS A 111 5.84 2.93 -18.94
C LYS A 111 4.44 2.64 -19.49
N ILE A 112 3.82 1.54 -19.08
CA ILE A 112 2.45 1.20 -19.49
C ILE A 112 1.48 2.27 -18.99
N LEU A 113 1.60 2.71 -17.74
CA LEU A 113 0.77 3.76 -17.16
C LEU A 113 0.92 5.09 -17.91
N LEU A 114 2.16 5.49 -18.22
CA LEU A 114 2.42 6.68 -19.07
C LEU A 114 1.79 6.54 -20.46
N GLY A 115 1.92 5.37 -21.09
CA GLY A 115 1.29 5.10 -22.39
C GLY A 115 -0.24 5.10 -22.32
N ARG A 116 -0.85 4.89 -21.14
CA ARG A 116 -2.28 5.04 -20.87
C ARG A 116 -2.68 6.47 -20.50
N GLN A 117 -1.71 7.38 -20.45
CA GLN A 117 -1.93 8.79 -20.12
C GLN A 117 -2.62 8.99 -18.77
N VAL A 118 -2.21 8.23 -17.74
CA VAL A 118 -2.72 8.43 -16.39
C VAL A 118 -2.39 9.85 -15.92
N ASP A 119 -3.31 10.47 -15.17
CA ASP A 119 -3.14 11.84 -14.68
C ASP A 119 -2.10 11.93 -13.54
N GLY A 120 -1.86 10.79 -12.85
CA GLY A 120 -0.86 10.69 -11.79
C GLY A 120 -0.57 9.25 -11.40
N ILE A 121 0.49 9.04 -10.60
CA ILE A 121 0.92 7.71 -10.17
C ILE A 121 1.16 7.69 -8.66
N LEU A 122 0.58 6.71 -7.98
CA LEU A 122 0.96 6.27 -6.64
C LEU A 122 1.87 5.05 -6.75
N ILE A 123 3.00 5.05 -6.05
CA ILE A 123 3.98 3.95 -6.13
C ILE A 123 4.36 3.49 -4.73
N VAL A 124 4.20 2.20 -4.46
CA VAL A 124 4.83 1.53 -3.33
C VAL A 124 6.15 0.91 -3.82
N PRO A 125 7.31 1.46 -3.43
CA PRO A 125 8.60 0.97 -3.88
C PRO A 125 8.86 -0.46 -3.39
N GLN A 126 9.47 -1.26 -4.25
CA GLN A 126 9.93 -2.59 -3.87
C GLN A 126 11.38 -2.62 -3.36
N SER A 127 12.15 -1.58 -3.66
CA SER A 127 13.59 -1.51 -3.43
C SER A 127 14.03 -0.06 -3.20
N PRO A 128 15.11 0.18 -2.43
CA PRO A 128 15.74 1.50 -2.35
C PRO A 128 16.16 2.07 -3.71
N LYS A 129 16.35 1.20 -4.72
CA LYS A 129 16.71 1.57 -6.09
C LYS A 129 15.52 1.94 -6.97
N THR A 130 14.29 1.82 -6.48
CA THR A 130 13.07 2.11 -7.27
C THR A 130 13.11 3.52 -7.84
N TYR A 131 13.39 4.52 -7.03
CA TYR A 131 13.43 5.91 -7.49
C TYR A 131 14.37 6.10 -8.69
N GLU A 132 15.64 5.72 -8.55
CA GLU A 132 16.63 5.85 -9.64
C GLU A 132 16.24 5.07 -10.90
N ASN A 133 15.58 3.91 -10.70
CA ASN A 133 15.13 3.08 -11.81
C ASN A 133 14.04 3.73 -12.66
N ILE A 134 13.15 4.52 -12.06
CA ILE A 134 11.97 5.07 -12.72
C ILE A 134 11.95 6.59 -12.83
N LYS A 135 12.90 7.32 -12.26
CA LYS A 135 12.96 8.77 -12.20
C LYS A 135 12.63 9.46 -13.55
N ALA A 136 13.27 9.03 -14.63
CA ALA A 136 13.04 9.62 -15.95
C ALA A 136 11.59 9.51 -16.45
N TYR A 137 10.78 8.67 -15.84
CA TYR A 137 9.35 8.48 -16.14
C TYR A 137 8.47 9.23 -15.16
N THR A 138 8.81 9.21 -13.87
CA THR A 138 8.04 9.90 -12.82
C THR A 138 8.20 11.42 -12.89
N ASP A 139 9.25 11.93 -13.51
CA ASP A 139 9.41 13.35 -13.79
C ASP A 139 8.44 13.88 -14.88
N GLN A 140 7.74 12.96 -15.60
CA GLN A 140 6.80 13.31 -16.66
C GLN A 140 5.34 13.40 -16.20
N VAL A 141 5.06 12.92 -14.99
CA VAL A 141 3.69 12.82 -14.44
C VAL A 141 3.71 13.02 -12.93
N PRO A 142 2.70 13.70 -12.34
CA PRO A 142 2.57 13.80 -10.90
C PRO A 142 2.72 12.44 -10.23
N THR A 143 3.65 12.32 -9.29
CA THR A 143 3.94 11.05 -8.62
C THR A 143 4.06 11.26 -7.12
N VAL A 144 3.50 10.30 -6.35
CA VAL A 144 3.64 10.22 -4.89
C VAL A 144 4.03 8.80 -4.51
N PHE A 145 5.06 8.67 -3.68
CA PHE A 145 5.49 7.39 -3.13
C PHE A 145 4.73 7.07 -1.83
N VAL A 146 4.42 5.81 -1.62
CA VAL A 146 3.63 5.37 -0.45
C VAL A 146 4.36 4.25 0.28
N SER A 147 4.28 4.26 1.60
CA SER A 147 4.85 3.24 2.49
C SER A 147 6.38 3.16 2.54
N GLU A 148 7.08 4.01 1.80
CA GLU A 148 8.55 4.07 1.82
C GLU A 148 9.01 5.48 2.19
N ASN A 149 10.03 5.58 3.04
CA ASN A 149 10.64 6.84 3.43
C ASN A 149 11.82 7.14 2.49
N LEU A 150 11.64 8.13 1.64
CA LEU A 150 12.62 8.55 0.62
C LEU A 150 13.38 9.82 1.06
N ARG A 151 13.87 9.87 2.30
CA ARG A 151 14.47 11.06 2.95
C ARG A 151 15.42 11.84 2.07
N ASP A 152 16.24 11.16 1.28
CA ASP A 152 17.32 11.75 0.49
C ASP A 152 16.94 11.92 -0.99
N GLN A 153 15.67 11.69 -1.35
CA GLN A 153 15.21 11.75 -2.73
C GLN A 153 14.24 12.92 -2.93
N PRO A 154 14.35 13.65 -4.06
CA PRO A 154 13.48 14.78 -4.37
C PRO A 154 12.11 14.28 -4.85
N GLN A 155 11.34 13.63 -3.97
CA GLN A 155 10.02 13.07 -4.26
C GLN A 155 9.06 13.24 -3.08
N SER A 156 7.78 13.44 -3.40
CA SER A 156 6.74 13.43 -2.38
C SER A 156 6.44 12.01 -1.93
N TYR A 157 6.31 11.82 -0.61
CA TYR A 157 5.95 10.51 -0.06
C TYR A 157 5.09 10.59 1.20
N VAL A 158 4.33 9.52 1.43
CA VAL A 158 3.60 9.25 2.67
C VAL A 158 4.07 7.90 3.21
N ALA A 159 4.57 7.87 4.45
CA ALA A 159 5.08 6.66 5.09
C ALA A 159 4.71 6.60 6.57
N ALA A 160 4.74 5.40 7.15
CA ALA A 160 4.73 5.23 8.61
C ALA A 160 6.13 5.43 9.20
N ASP A 161 6.22 5.87 10.45
CA ASP A 161 7.48 5.87 11.21
C ASP A 161 7.84 4.42 11.61
N ASN A 162 8.47 3.72 10.70
CA ASN A 162 8.83 2.32 10.85
C ASN A 162 9.80 2.07 12.01
N SER A 163 10.76 2.98 12.23
CA SER A 163 11.73 2.87 13.32
C SER A 163 11.03 3.01 14.69
N ARG A 164 10.15 4.02 14.82
CA ARG A 164 9.35 4.21 16.04
C ARG A 164 8.44 3.00 16.30
N GLY A 165 7.80 2.45 15.26
CA GLY A 165 6.92 1.28 15.40
C GLY A 165 7.66 0.08 16.00
N THR A 166 8.82 -0.25 15.47
CA THR A 166 9.61 -1.37 16.00
C THR A 166 10.17 -1.07 17.38
N TYR A 167 10.60 0.17 17.64
CA TYR A 167 11.04 0.60 18.97
C TYR A 167 9.95 0.37 20.01
N ILE A 168 8.72 0.86 19.80
CA ILE A 168 7.62 0.73 20.79
C ILE A 168 7.22 -0.73 21.01
N GLY A 169 7.23 -1.58 19.96
CA GLY A 169 6.93 -3.00 20.11
C GLY A 169 8.04 -3.76 20.84
N THR A 170 9.32 -3.46 20.60
CA THR A 170 10.44 -4.05 21.33
C THR A 170 10.42 -3.61 22.80
N LYS A 171 10.14 -2.32 23.05
CA LYS A 171 9.97 -1.82 24.42
C LYS A 171 8.81 -2.50 25.14
N TYR A 172 7.70 -2.75 24.47
CA TYR A 172 6.56 -3.47 25.03
C TYR A 172 6.95 -4.89 25.48
N LEU A 173 7.70 -5.64 24.67
CA LEU A 173 8.22 -6.96 25.06
C LEU A 173 9.17 -6.85 26.26
N TYR A 174 10.03 -5.85 26.29
CA TYR A 174 10.89 -5.57 27.45
C TYR A 174 10.09 -5.29 28.73
N ASP A 175 9.04 -4.47 28.63
CA ASP A 175 8.15 -4.11 29.75
C ASP A 175 7.37 -5.33 30.28
N LEU A 176 7.13 -6.37 29.44
CA LEU A 176 6.60 -7.66 29.82
C LEU A 176 7.62 -8.59 30.49
N GLY A 177 8.88 -8.17 30.64
CA GLY A 177 9.93 -8.95 31.28
C GLY A 177 10.92 -9.64 30.32
N HIS A 178 10.65 -9.67 29.01
CA HIS A 178 11.53 -10.30 28.03
C HIS A 178 12.88 -9.58 27.94
N ARG A 179 13.98 -10.35 27.94
CA ARG A 179 15.34 -9.84 27.80
C ARG A 179 16.05 -10.43 26.59
N ASP A 180 15.66 -11.64 26.17
CA ASP A 180 16.12 -12.32 24.97
C ASP A 180 15.02 -12.23 23.90
N ILE A 181 15.09 -11.17 23.09
CA ILE A 181 14.13 -10.84 22.03
C ILE A 181 14.81 -11.03 20.67
N LEU A 182 14.24 -11.86 19.80
CA LEU A 182 14.74 -12.10 18.46
C LEU A 182 14.00 -11.22 17.46
N TYR A 183 14.73 -10.48 16.62
CA TYR A 183 14.16 -9.84 15.44
C TYR A 183 14.15 -10.81 14.26
N PHE A 184 12.97 -11.13 13.76
CA PHE A 184 12.71 -12.09 12.70
C PHE A 184 12.24 -11.37 11.43
N GLY A 185 13.10 -11.34 10.38
CA GLY A 185 12.70 -10.64 9.18
C GLY A 185 13.81 -10.32 8.19
N ARG A 186 13.58 -9.31 7.37
CA ARG A 186 14.42 -8.90 6.24
C ARG A 186 15.04 -7.52 6.45
N ARG A 187 16.05 -7.19 5.62
CA ARG A 187 16.71 -5.87 5.60
C ARG A 187 16.85 -5.30 4.18
N HIS A 188 16.09 -5.79 3.20
CA HIS A 188 16.33 -5.44 1.79
C HIS A 188 15.72 -4.12 1.33
N SER A 189 14.59 -3.65 1.90
CA SER A 189 14.02 -2.33 1.60
C SER A 189 14.39 -1.32 2.67
N THR A 190 14.29 -0.04 2.36
CA THR A 190 14.47 1.05 3.32
C THR A 190 13.51 0.89 4.50
N THR A 191 12.26 0.53 4.24
CA THR A 191 11.25 0.24 5.27
C THR A 191 11.74 -0.84 6.26
N HIS A 192 12.28 -1.96 5.76
CA HIS A 192 12.78 -3.03 6.62
C HIS A 192 14.07 -2.64 7.35
N GLN A 193 14.93 -1.83 6.73
CA GLN A 193 16.12 -1.27 7.39
C GLN A 193 15.71 -0.36 8.56
N LEU A 194 14.73 0.54 8.35
CA LEU A 194 14.21 1.40 9.40
C LEU A 194 13.56 0.62 10.56
N ARG A 195 12.86 -0.50 10.26
CA ARG A 195 12.35 -1.39 11.31
C ARG A 195 13.49 -2.02 12.12
N ALA A 196 14.52 -2.53 11.45
CA ALA A 196 15.70 -3.08 12.13
C ALA A 196 16.43 -2.01 12.96
N GLU A 197 16.57 -0.79 12.46
CA GLU A 197 17.13 0.35 13.22
C GLU A 197 16.33 0.65 14.49
N GLY A 198 14.99 0.63 14.42
CA GLY A 198 14.13 0.79 15.60
C GLY A 198 14.36 -0.29 16.66
N TYR A 199 14.53 -1.55 16.22
CA TYR A 199 14.89 -2.66 17.11
C TYR A 199 16.28 -2.45 17.75
N MET A 200 17.28 -2.12 16.93
CA MET A 200 18.65 -1.88 17.43
C MET A 200 18.68 -0.73 18.43
N LYS A 201 17.95 0.37 18.16
CA LYS A 201 17.82 1.50 19.07
C LYS A 201 17.21 1.07 20.40
N ALA A 202 16.12 0.31 20.38
CA ALA A 202 15.49 -0.20 21.59
C ALA A 202 16.45 -1.10 22.38
N CYS A 203 17.17 -2.02 21.71
CA CYS A 203 18.17 -2.85 22.36
C CYS A 203 19.26 -2.03 23.03
N GLN A 204 19.78 -1.01 22.36
CA GLN A 204 20.82 -0.14 22.90
C GLN A 204 20.36 0.60 24.15
N GLU A 205 19.18 1.22 24.11
CA GLU A 205 18.63 2.02 25.21
C GLU A 205 18.21 1.15 26.42
N LEU A 206 17.77 -0.09 26.18
CA LEU A 206 17.25 -1.01 27.19
C LEU A 206 18.30 -2.01 27.69
N GLY A 207 19.54 -1.96 27.18
CA GLY A 207 20.60 -2.88 27.56
C GLY A 207 20.37 -4.32 27.08
N LEU A 208 19.65 -4.52 25.96
CA LEU A 208 19.36 -5.83 25.40
C LEU A 208 20.43 -6.26 24.40
N LYS A 209 20.70 -7.55 24.32
CA LYS A 209 21.51 -8.13 23.26
C LYS A 209 20.74 -8.12 21.95
N GLN A 210 21.34 -7.57 20.89
CA GLN A 210 20.77 -7.64 19.56
C GLN A 210 20.85 -9.07 19.01
N ARG A 211 19.69 -9.61 18.60
CA ARG A 211 19.55 -10.94 18.01
C ARG A 211 18.73 -10.83 16.73
N PHE A 212 19.30 -11.28 15.61
CA PHE A 212 18.65 -11.23 14.30
C PHE A 212 18.58 -12.60 13.67
N TYR A 213 17.41 -12.94 13.14
CA TYR A 213 17.25 -14.01 12.17
C TYR A 213 16.77 -13.40 10.86
N ASN A 214 17.66 -13.33 9.89
CA ASN A 214 17.44 -12.62 8.62
C ASN A 214 17.30 -13.61 7.48
N SER A 215 16.45 -13.26 6.49
CA SER A 215 16.33 -13.95 5.22
C SER A 215 16.89 -13.11 4.09
N GLU A 216 17.53 -13.75 3.13
CA GLU A 216 17.97 -13.16 1.87
C GLU A 216 16.86 -13.09 0.82
N TYR A 217 15.70 -13.70 1.05
CA TYR A 217 14.60 -13.74 0.09
C TYR A 217 13.95 -12.37 -0.11
N SER A 218 13.51 -12.11 -1.33
CA SER A 218 13.02 -10.78 -1.75
C SER A 218 11.57 -10.46 -1.37
N ARG A 219 10.79 -11.42 -0.88
CA ARG A 219 9.36 -11.23 -0.57
C ARG A 219 9.03 -11.46 0.89
N SER A 220 8.14 -10.65 1.45
CA SER A 220 7.45 -10.93 2.71
C SER A 220 6.12 -11.61 2.39
N SER A 221 6.00 -12.89 2.71
CA SER A 221 4.77 -13.68 2.55
C SER A 221 4.64 -14.68 3.68
N ILE A 222 3.43 -15.19 3.91
CA ILE A 222 3.16 -16.21 4.93
C ILE A 222 3.98 -17.48 4.64
N ALA A 223 4.02 -17.91 3.39
CA ALA A 223 4.80 -19.10 3.00
C ALA A 223 6.29 -18.94 3.30
N HIS A 224 6.85 -17.76 3.00
CA HIS A 224 8.26 -17.50 3.28
C HIS A 224 8.53 -17.40 4.78
N GLY A 225 7.68 -16.69 5.54
CA GLY A 225 7.78 -16.65 7.00
C GLY A 225 7.70 -18.04 7.63
N TYR A 226 6.90 -18.94 7.07
CA TYR A 226 6.80 -20.33 7.50
C TYR A 226 8.10 -21.12 7.27
N GLU A 227 8.68 -21.06 6.08
CA GLU A 227 9.95 -21.76 5.79
C GLU A 227 11.11 -21.25 6.67
N MET A 228 11.21 -19.92 6.83
CA MET A 228 12.18 -19.32 7.75
C MET A 228 11.99 -19.79 9.19
N ALA A 229 10.75 -19.88 9.65
CA ALA A 229 10.44 -20.26 11.02
C ALA A 229 10.72 -21.75 11.26
N LYS A 230 10.47 -22.63 10.29
CA LYS A 230 10.84 -24.05 10.37
C LYS A 230 12.35 -24.23 10.54
N GLU A 231 13.14 -23.48 9.77
CA GLU A 231 14.59 -23.49 9.89
C GLU A 231 15.00 -22.94 11.27
N LEU A 232 14.45 -21.80 11.70
CA LEU A 232 14.72 -21.21 13.00
C LEU A 232 14.44 -22.20 14.15
N PHE A 233 13.31 -22.88 14.13
CA PHE A 233 12.88 -23.81 15.17
C PHE A 233 13.58 -25.17 15.09
N SER A 234 14.34 -25.47 14.05
CA SER A 234 15.22 -26.63 14.01
C SER A 234 16.45 -26.49 14.91
N HIS A 235 16.70 -25.27 15.41
CA HIS A 235 17.77 -24.95 16.34
C HIS A 235 17.22 -24.72 17.76
N PRO A 236 18.05 -24.81 18.81
CA PRO A 236 17.63 -24.53 20.18
C PRO A 236 17.07 -23.11 20.33
N ILE A 237 15.91 -22.99 20.99
CA ILE A 237 15.25 -21.71 21.27
C ILE A 237 15.87 -21.15 22.56
N ASP A 238 16.74 -20.15 22.42
CA ASP A 238 17.41 -19.43 23.51
C ASP A 238 16.92 -17.97 23.63
N TYR A 239 15.69 -17.70 23.17
CA TYR A 239 14.97 -16.42 23.22
C TYR A 239 13.54 -16.66 23.72
N THR A 240 12.95 -15.64 24.36
CA THR A 240 11.62 -15.72 24.96
C THR A 240 10.56 -14.96 24.19
N ALA A 241 10.97 -14.13 23.24
CA ALA A 241 10.08 -13.37 22.39
C ALA A 241 10.64 -13.19 20.99
N VAL A 242 9.75 -13.08 20.00
CA VAL A 242 10.07 -12.77 18.60
C VAL A 242 9.35 -11.51 18.17
N PHE A 243 10.09 -10.57 17.60
CA PHE A 243 9.56 -9.45 16.84
C PHE A 243 9.64 -9.80 15.35
N ALA A 244 8.52 -10.17 14.73
CA ALA A 244 8.44 -10.41 13.31
C ALA A 244 8.30 -9.08 12.55
N SER A 245 9.13 -8.89 11.54
CA SER A 245 9.21 -7.62 10.78
C SER A 245 7.96 -7.28 9.97
N THR A 246 7.06 -8.25 9.75
CA THR A 246 5.73 -8.08 9.14
C THR A 246 4.74 -9.09 9.73
N ASP A 247 3.45 -8.79 9.66
CA ASP A 247 2.40 -9.74 10.06
C ASP A 247 2.41 -11.01 9.18
N SER A 248 2.73 -10.88 7.89
CA SER A 248 2.88 -12.03 7.01
C SER A 248 3.95 -13.00 7.51
N ASN A 249 5.09 -12.48 7.98
CA ASN A 249 6.14 -13.31 8.59
C ASN A 249 5.68 -13.90 9.94
N ALA A 250 4.96 -13.12 10.75
CA ALA A 250 4.40 -13.59 12.01
C ALA A 250 3.39 -14.72 11.81
N LEU A 251 2.50 -14.61 10.83
CA LEU A 251 1.54 -15.66 10.49
C LEU A 251 2.22 -16.94 9.99
N GLY A 252 3.29 -16.79 9.21
CA GLY A 252 4.13 -17.93 8.82
C GLY A 252 4.81 -18.60 10.02
N LEU A 253 5.31 -17.80 10.95
CA LEU A 253 5.91 -18.29 12.20
C LEU A 253 4.87 -19.00 13.09
N LEU A 254 3.67 -18.44 13.23
CA LEU A 254 2.57 -19.10 13.97
C LEU A 254 2.25 -20.46 13.38
N LYS A 255 2.18 -20.59 12.05
CA LYS A 255 1.96 -21.87 11.39
C LYS A 255 3.06 -22.88 11.69
N ALA A 256 4.34 -22.47 11.61
CA ALA A 256 5.46 -23.34 11.94
C ALA A 256 5.49 -23.73 13.42
N ALA A 257 5.18 -22.80 14.32
CA ALA A 257 5.09 -23.04 15.76
C ALA A 257 4.00 -24.08 16.08
N ASP A 258 2.82 -23.99 15.47
CA ASP A 258 1.72 -24.95 15.64
C ASP A 258 2.16 -26.36 15.18
N GLU A 259 2.76 -26.49 14.01
CA GLU A 259 3.27 -27.79 13.48
C GLU A 259 4.40 -28.39 14.32
N MET A 260 5.23 -27.57 14.97
CA MET A 260 6.36 -27.98 15.79
C MET A 260 6.04 -28.01 17.30
N HIS A 261 4.74 -27.85 17.65
CA HIS A 261 4.25 -27.87 19.03
C HIS A 261 4.89 -26.84 19.96
N ILE A 262 5.23 -25.65 19.40
CA ILE A 262 5.73 -24.50 20.17
C ILE A 262 4.54 -23.61 20.52
N SER A 263 4.22 -23.53 21.81
CA SER A 263 3.07 -22.76 22.30
C SER A 263 3.34 -21.25 22.28
N ILE A 264 2.47 -20.50 21.61
CA ILE A 264 2.45 -19.04 21.62
C ILE A 264 1.13 -18.60 22.30
N PRO A 265 1.17 -17.80 23.41
CA PRO A 265 2.35 -17.12 23.97
C PRO A 265 3.12 -17.91 25.06
N ASP A 266 2.72 -19.14 25.44
CA ASP A 266 3.21 -19.78 26.68
C ASP A 266 4.71 -20.09 26.68
N GLN A 267 5.25 -20.53 25.57
CA GLN A 267 6.69 -20.78 25.42
C GLN A 267 7.41 -19.60 24.76
N LEU A 268 6.72 -18.88 23.85
CA LEU A 268 7.31 -17.83 23.03
C LEU A 268 6.32 -16.71 22.78
N SER A 269 6.61 -15.49 23.21
CA SER A 269 5.82 -14.32 22.84
C SER A 269 6.10 -13.90 21.41
N LEU A 270 5.07 -13.45 20.67
CA LEU A 270 5.19 -13.03 19.28
C LEU A 270 4.51 -11.68 19.04
N ILE A 271 5.22 -10.76 18.42
CA ILE A 271 4.69 -9.50 17.94
C ILE A 271 4.94 -9.36 16.44
N GLY A 272 3.95 -8.85 15.70
CA GLY A 272 4.04 -8.56 14.27
C GLY A 272 4.16 -7.07 13.95
N PHE A 273 4.03 -6.74 12.68
CA PHE A 273 4.01 -5.37 12.17
C PHE A 273 3.11 -5.32 10.95
N ASP A 274 2.20 -4.36 10.84
CA ASP A 274 1.29 -3.93 9.77
C ASP A 274 -0.18 -3.84 10.23
N ASN A 275 -0.63 -4.63 11.21
CA ASN A 275 -2.01 -4.83 11.63
C ASN A 275 -2.94 -5.13 10.44
N ILE A 276 -2.60 -6.17 9.65
CA ILE A 276 -3.47 -6.66 8.59
C ILE A 276 -4.74 -7.29 9.18
N SER A 277 -5.86 -7.28 8.44
CA SER A 277 -7.16 -7.72 8.99
C SER A 277 -7.16 -9.17 9.49
N ALA A 278 -6.35 -10.06 8.89
CA ALA A 278 -6.21 -11.43 9.36
C ALA A 278 -5.70 -11.53 10.81
N THR A 279 -4.93 -10.57 11.31
CA THR A 279 -4.34 -10.62 12.66
C THR A 279 -5.37 -10.50 13.78
N SER A 280 -6.56 -10.00 13.50
CA SER A 280 -7.68 -9.86 14.45
C SER A 280 -8.66 -11.04 14.45
N LEU A 281 -8.41 -12.06 13.63
CA LEU A 281 -9.27 -13.24 13.59
C LEU A 281 -9.21 -14.01 14.93
N PRO A 282 -10.34 -14.57 15.40
CA PRO A 282 -10.37 -15.44 16.57
C PRO A 282 -9.33 -16.56 16.45
N ARG A 283 -8.63 -16.87 17.52
CA ARG A 283 -7.52 -17.84 17.64
C ARG A 283 -6.18 -17.38 17.04
N LEU A 284 -6.14 -16.31 16.24
CA LEU A 284 -4.88 -15.68 15.84
C LEU A 284 -4.50 -14.56 16.79
N GLU A 285 -5.39 -13.60 16.93
CA GLU A 285 -5.27 -12.43 17.83
C GLU A 285 -3.83 -11.96 18.03
N LEU A 286 -3.14 -11.73 16.91
CA LEU A 286 -1.72 -11.36 16.89
C LEU A 286 -1.52 -9.93 17.42
N THR A 287 -0.72 -9.79 18.47
CA THR A 287 -0.17 -8.51 18.90
C THR A 287 0.70 -7.95 17.78
N THR A 288 0.48 -6.70 17.36
CA THR A 288 1.16 -6.15 16.20
C THR A 288 1.30 -4.63 16.28
N ILE A 289 2.16 -4.08 15.44
CA ILE A 289 2.26 -2.63 15.21
C ILE A 289 1.37 -2.24 14.04
N GLU A 290 0.37 -1.41 14.30
CA GLU A 290 -0.48 -0.87 13.25
C GLU A 290 0.24 0.22 12.46
N GLN A 291 0.34 0.03 11.15
CA GLN A 291 0.57 1.11 10.21
C GLN A 291 -0.79 1.77 9.89
N PRO A 292 -0.91 3.10 9.94
CA PRO A 292 -2.17 3.78 9.67
C PRO A 292 -2.50 3.77 8.15
N LYS A 293 -2.69 2.58 7.57
CA LYS A 293 -2.86 2.30 6.13
C LYS A 293 -3.92 3.19 5.47
N ARG A 294 -5.06 3.33 6.15
CA ARG A 294 -6.16 4.16 5.65
C ARG A 294 -5.72 5.61 5.51
N ASN A 295 -5.10 6.17 6.54
CA ASN A 295 -4.64 7.56 6.52
C ASN A 295 -3.50 7.76 5.52
N MET A 296 -2.59 6.76 5.41
CA MET A 296 -1.52 6.78 4.40
C MET A 296 -2.10 6.86 2.99
N ALA A 297 -3.10 6.04 2.69
CA ALA A 297 -3.75 6.00 1.38
C ALA A 297 -4.48 7.32 1.07
N ILE A 298 -5.29 7.82 2.01
CA ILE A 298 -6.03 9.08 1.86
C ILE A 298 -5.05 10.23 1.60
N GLN A 299 -4.03 10.40 2.44
CA GLN A 299 -3.07 11.49 2.31
C GLN A 299 -2.24 11.39 1.01
N ALA A 300 -1.92 10.17 0.57
CA ALA A 300 -1.22 9.98 -0.70
C ALA A 300 -2.08 10.37 -1.90
N VAL A 301 -3.37 10.02 -1.88
CA VAL A 301 -4.33 10.43 -2.93
C VAL A 301 -4.56 11.93 -2.90
N ASP A 302 -4.75 12.54 -1.73
CA ASP A 302 -4.93 13.99 -1.61
C ASP A 302 -3.70 14.75 -2.10
N MET A 303 -2.50 14.31 -1.72
CA MET A 303 -1.24 14.90 -2.17
C MET A 303 -1.06 14.77 -3.68
N LEU A 304 -1.42 13.63 -4.27
CA LEU A 304 -1.35 13.41 -5.71
C LEU A 304 -2.37 14.27 -6.46
N ARG A 305 -3.60 14.33 -5.96
CA ARG A 305 -4.66 15.19 -6.51
C ARG A 305 -4.25 16.66 -6.53
N ASP A 306 -3.68 17.15 -5.43
CA ASP A 306 -3.20 18.53 -5.35
C ASP A 306 -2.12 18.83 -6.41
N LYS A 307 -1.21 17.88 -6.65
CA LYS A 307 -0.23 17.98 -7.74
C LYS A 307 -0.88 17.99 -9.13
N ILE A 308 -1.93 17.18 -9.34
CA ILE A 308 -2.66 17.08 -10.62
C ILE A 308 -3.47 18.35 -10.88
N GLU A 309 -4.25 18.80 -9.91
CA GLU A 309 -5.27 19.86 -10.09
C GLU A 309 -4.70 21.27 -9.93
N ASN A 310 -3.79 21.46 -8.98
CA ASN A 310 -3.22 22.76 -8.64
C ASN A 310 -1.80 22.96 -9.17
N GLY A 311 -1.19 21.92 -9.76
CA GLY A 311 0.20 21.99 -10.24
C GLY A 311 1.20 22.24 -9.11
N THR A 312 0.87 21.82 -7.88
CA THR A 312 1.69 22.07 -6.69
C THR A 312 3.11 21.57 -6.90
N GLN A 313 4.06 22.51 -6.87
CA GLN A 313 5.47 22.25 -7.02
C GLN A 313 6.13 21.90 -5.68
N GLY A 314 7.28 21.24 -5.77
CA GLY A 314 8.05 20.82 -4.60
C GLY A 314 7.67 19.44 -4.06
N TYR A 315 8.35 19.07 -2.98
CA TYR A 315 8.25 17.73 -2.39
C TYR A 315 7.68 17.82 -0.99
N VAL A 316 6.64 17.05 -0.72
CA VAL A 316 5.97 16.96 0.58
C VAL A 316 6.25 15.60 1.19
N HIS A 317 6.75 15.59 2.41
CA HIS A 317 7.06 14.38 3.17
C HIS A 317 6.12 14.27 4.35
N GLN A 318 5.32 13.21 4.36
CA GLN A 318 4.37 12.93 5.44
C GLN A 318 4.75 11.63 6.15
N ILE A 319 5.08 11.73 7.43
CA ILE A 319 5.36 10.58 8.30
C ILE A 319 4.23 10.44 9.32
N LEU A 320 3.59 9.28 9.32
CA LEU A 320 2.48 8.95 10.20
C LEU A 320 2.95 8.06 11.36
N LEU A 321 2.42 8.32 12.55
CA LEU A 321 2.80 7.56 13.73
C LEU A 321 2.09 6.20 13.76
N PRO A 322 2.83 5.09 13.92
CA PRO A 322 2.27 3.77 14.14
C PRO A 322 1.80 3.61 15.59
N THR A 323 0.92 2.64 15.84
CA THR A 323 0.42 2.32 17.17
C THR A 323 0.60 0.83 17.49
N LEU A 324 0.78 0.51 18.77
CA LEU A 324 0.82 -0.88 19.24
C LEU A 324 -0.62 -1.38 19.48
N ILE A 325 -0.97 -2.48 18.84
CA ILE A 325 -2.22 -3.21 19.04
C ILE A 325 -1.93 -4.46 19.86
N LYS A 326 -2.31 -4.43 21.14
CA LYS A 326 -2.10 -5.55 22.07
C LYS A 326 -3.22 -6.57 21.88
N ARG A 327 -2.85 -7.84 21.73
CA ARG A 327 -3.74 -8.99 21.65
C ARG A 327 -3.17 -10.16 22.47
N SER A 328 -3.41 -11.41 22.06
CA SER A 328 -3.14 -12.58 22.90
C SER A 328 -1.78 -13.25 22.70
N THR A 329 -0.99 -12.89 21.68
CA THR A 329 0.27 -13.57 21.34
C THR A 329 1.49 -13.14 22.17
N CYS A 330 1.33 -12.25 23.15
CA CYS A 330 2.37 -11.86 24.09
C CYS A 330 1.90 -12.04 25.54
N ARG A 331 2.78 -12.54 26.41
CA ARG A 331 2.54 -12.65 27.85
C ARG A 331 3.69 -12.02 28.65
N ALA A 332 3.43 -11.71 29.91
CA ALA A 332 4.48 -11.36 30.87
C ALA A 332 5.28 -12.61 31.28
N LEU A 333 6.58 -12.45 31.52
CA LEU A 333 7.46 -13.45 32.11
C LEU A 333 7.46 -13.37 33.62
#